data_21aeaa92e0c9448fb7ac18f145743250
#
_entry.id   21aeaa92e0c9448fb7ac18f145743250
#
_cell.length_a   1.000
_cell.length_b   1.000
_cell.length_c   1.000
_cell.angle_alpha   90.00
_cell.angle_beta   90.00
_cell.angle_gamma   90.00
#
_symmetry.space_group_name_H-M   'P 1'
#
loop_
_entity.id
_entity.type
_entity.pdbx_description
1 polymer ?
#
loop_
_entity_poly.entity_id
_entity_poly.type
_entity_poly.pdbx_seq_one_letter_code
_entity_poly.pdbx_strand_id
1 'polypeptide(L)'
;MAEVINPCQVGFVPGRRTSDNIIIVQEVIRTLISRRGRTGYVVIKLDLEKAYDRLEWHFIQDTLEFFQLPPTLITLIMNMVTSTRFHILWNGTHFPEVMPSRSIRQGDPLSPYLFILCLERLSIKLNEAIRDKAIHPISFRGRVRLSHLFFADDIFLFTSATVRDCKNLGRILLDFCERSGQLMSITKSKAWFSPKTPRRTKDQLVGILGLPTTDRIGTYLGTPIFTSHRTASSY
;
A
#
# COMPACT_ATOMS: atom_id res chain seq x y z
N MET A 1 14.94 -9.12 8.39
CA MET A 1 13.87 -8.15 8.00
C MET A 1 14.38 -7.11 7.00
N ALA A 2 15.41 -6.30 7.31
CA ALA A 2 15.86 -5.25 6.40
C ALA A 2 16.35 -5.76 5.03
N GLU A 3 16.85 -6.97 4.94
CA GLU A 3 17.31 -7.60 3.70
C GLU A 3 16.17 -8.22 2.88
N VAL A 4 15.07 -8.60 3.54
CA VAL A 4 13.92 -9.26 2.91
C VAL A 4 12.90 -8.23 2.41
N ILE A 5 12.73 -7.14 3.16
CA ILE A 5 11.72 -6.11 2.87
C ILE A 5 12.26 -5.06 1.91
N ASN A 6 11.54 -4.83 0.83
CA ASN A 6 11.86 -3.82 -0.19
C ASN A 6 12.18 -2.44 0.44
N PRO A 7 13.16 -1.70 -0.08
CA PRO A 7 13.47 -0.34 0.39
C PRO A 7 12.29 0.63 0.38
N CYS A 8 11.25 0.35 -0.42
CA CYS A 8 10.03 1.17 -0.50
C CYS A 8 9.08 0.99 0.69
N GLN A 9 9.27 -0.01 1.56
CA GLN A 9 8.54 -0.15 2.83
C GLN A 9 9.39 0.41 3.95
N VAL A 10 8.85 1.37 4.70
CA VAL A 10 9.58 2.06 5.77
C VAL A 10 9.00 1.73 7.15
N GLY A 11 7.70 1.50 7.24
CA GLY A 11 7.04 1.17 8.51
C GLY A 11 7.58 -0.12 9.14
N PHE A 12 7.87 -0.07 10.45
CA PHE A 12 8.33 -1.19 11.26
C PHE A 12 9.62 -1.88 10.79
N VAL A 13 10.43 -1.24 9.94
CA VAL A 13 11.73 -1.75 9.50
C VAL A 13 12.85 -0.96 10.20
N PRO A 14 13.71 -1.63 11.01
CA PRO A 14 14.79 -0.95 11.72
C PRO A 14 15.69 -0.16 10.78
N GLY A 15 16.11 1.05 11.22
CA GLY A 15 17.01 1.93 10.47
C GLY A 15 16.35 2.75 9.35
N ARG A 16 15.06 2.54 9.03
CA ARG A 16 14.32 3.36 8.06
C ARG A 16 13.56 4.49 8.75
N ARG A 17 13.43 5.63 8.09
CA ARG A 17 12.84 6.85 8.67
C ARG A 17 11.59 7.26 7.92
N THR A 18 10.53 7.55 8.66
CA THR A 18 9.24 8.07 8.13
C THR A 18 9.44 9.33 7.28
N SER A 19 10.37 10.22 7.69
CA SER A 19 10.72 11.44 6.95
C SER A 19 11.15 11.17 5.53
N ASP A 20 11.82 10.05 5.26
CA ASP A 20 12.33 9.73 3.93
C ASP A 20 11.18 9.51 2.94
N ASN A 21 10.13 8.76 3.35
CA ASN A 21 8.94 8.58 2.53
C ASN A 21 8.21 9.90 2.27
N ILE A 22 8.08 10.77 3.28
CA ILE A 22 7.43 12.08 3.14
C ILE A 22 8.18 12.91 2.10
N ILE A 23 9.51 13.00 2.21
CA ILE A 23 10.37 13.75 1.29
C ILE A 23 10.25 13.18 -0.13
N ILE A 24 10.29 11.85 -0.28
CA ILE A 24 10.18 11.21 -1.60
C ILE A 24 8.83 11.52 -2.25
N VAL A 25 7.71 11.39 -1.52
CA VAL A 25 6.37 11.70 -2.05
C VAL A 25 6.30 13.17 -2.48
N GLN A 26 6.76 14.11 -1.65
CA GLN A 26 6.75 15.55 -1.98
C GLN A 26 7.58 15.84 -3.23
N GLU A 27 8.78 15.29 -3.34
CA GLU A 27 9.66 15.48 -4.50
C GLU A 27 9.09 14.84 -5.78
N VAL A 28 8.45 13.67 -5.67
CA VAL A 28 7.74 13.04 -6.80
C VAL A 28 6.63 13.95 -7.29
N ILE A 29 5.75 14.41 -6.40
CA ILE A 29 4.65 15.31 -6.77
C ILE A 29 5.18 16.60 -7.40
N ARG A 30 6.19 17.24 -6.79
CA ARG A 30 6.84 18.44 -7.34
C ARG A 30 7.39 18.20 -8.75
N THR A 31 8.07 17.07 -8.94
CA THR A 31 8.60 16.67 -10.25
C THR A 31 7.48 16.49 -11.27
N LEU A 32 6.37 15.84 -10.89
CA LEU A 32 5.23 15.61 -11.78
C LEU A 32 4.48 16.90 -12.15
N ILE A 33 4.43 17.88 -11.26
CA ILE A 33 3.85 19.20 -11.53
C ILE A 33 4.68 19.98 -12.55
N SER A 34 6.02 19.98 -12.39
CA SER A 34 6.96 20.72 -13.23
C SER A 34 7.34 20.00 -14.53
N ARG A 35 7.04 18.69 -14.66
CA ARG A 35 7.50 17.86 -15.76
C ARG A 35 6.96 18.35 -17.10
N ARG A 36 7.87 18.52 -18.06
CA ARG A 36 7.54 18.78 -19.47
C ARG A 36 7.40 17.45 -20.20
N GLY A 37 6.43 17.33 -21.11
CA GLY A 37 6.20 16.11 -21.90
C GLY A 37 4.70 15.83 -22.11
N ARG A 38 4.41 14.79 -22.91
CA ARG A 38 3.02 14.40 -23.27
C ARG A 38 2.45 13.31 -22.38
N THR A 39 3.29 12.57 -21.65
CA THR A 39 2.84 11.46 -20.81
C THR A 39 2.38 11.99 -19.46
N GLY A 40 1.11 11.72 -19.13
CA GLY A 40 0.56 11.94 -17.79
C GLY A 40 0.97 10.83 -16.82
N TYR A 41 0.81 11.10 -15.53
CA TYR A 41 1.06 10.14 -14.45
C TYR A 41 -0.11 10.14 -13.48
N VAL A 42 -0.32 9.01 -12.84
CA VAL A 42 -1.27 8.87 -11.73
C VAL A 42 -0.53 8.49 -10.46
N VAL A 43 -0.91 9.13 -9.38
CA VAL A 43 -0.49 8.83 -8.02
C VAL A 43 -1.75 8.39 -7.27
N ILE A 44 -1.70 7.19 -6.70
CA ILE A 44 -2.81 6.65 -5.93
C ILE A 44 -2.38 6.59 -4.48
N LYS A 45 -3.12 7.27 -3.60
CA LYS A 45 -3.08 7.01 -2.16
C LYS A 45 -4.13 5.97 -1.87
N LEU A 46 -3.69 4.77 -1.51
CA LEU A 46 -4.53 3.62 -1.22
C LEU A 46 -4.63 3.44 0.30
N ASP A 47 -5.84 3.22 0.80
CA ASP A 47 -6.14 2.87 2.18
C ASP A 47 -6.75 1.47 2.21
N LEU A 48 -6.34 0.64 3.16
CA LEU A 48 -6.89 -0.71 3.37
C LEU A 48 -7.89 -0.68 4.52
N GLU A 49 -9.06 -1.29 4.31
CA GLU A 49 -10.08 -1.40 5.36
C GLU A 49 -9.70 -2.42 6.41
N LYS A 50 -9.56 -1.96 7.68
CA LYS A 50 -9.27 -2.86 8.81
C LYS A 50 -8.15 -3.85 8.49
N ALA A 51 -7.01 -3.33 8.03
CA ALA A 51 -5.92 -4.10 7.44
C ALA A 51 -5.47 -5.30 8.30
N TYR A 52 -5.40 -5.12 9.63
CA TYR A 52 -5.01 -6.18 10.57
C TYR A 52 -6.14 -7.21 10.76
N ASP A 53 -7.40 -6.76 10.79
CA ASP A 53 -8.55 -7.61 11.09
C ASP A 53 -8.95 -8.51 9.91
N ARG A 54 -8.54 -8.11 8.69
CA ARG A 54 -8.92 -8.81 7.45
C ARG A 54 -7.88 -9.80 6.94
N LEU A 55 -6.66 -9.77 7.48
CA LEU A 55 -5.56 -10.60 6.98
C LEU A 55 -5.86 -12.09 7.22
N GLU A 56 -5.93 -12.84 6.13
CA GLU A 56 -6.23 -14.27 6.13
C GLU A 56 -5.05 -15.10 6.64
N TRP A 57 -5.31 -16.06 7.53
CA TRP A 57 -4.26 -16.88 8.14
C TRP A 57 -3.52 -17.77 7.14
N HIS A 58 -4.25 -18.32 6.16
CA HIS A 58 -3.60 -19.11 5.10
C HIS A 58 -2.62 -18.25 4.29
N PHE A 59 -2.95 -16.96 4.03
CA PHE A 59 -2.05 -16.06 3.32
C PHE A 59 -0.80 -15.72 4.15
N ILE A 60 -0.92 -15.63 5.48
CA ILE A 60 0.23 -15.47 6.38
C ILE A 60 1.13 -16.70 6.24
N GLN A 61 0.57 -17.91 6.36
CA GLN A 61 1.33 -19.14 6.23
C GLN A 61 2.02 -19.25 4.88
N ASP A 62 1.30 -19.07 3.77
CA ASP A 62 1.86 -19.05 2.41
C ASP A 62 2.99 -18.01 2.25
N THR A 63 2.88 -16.90 2.95
CA THR A 63 3.90 -15.85 2.92
C THR A 63 5.16 -16.28 3.67
N LEU A 64 5.02 -16.87 4.85
CA LEU A 64 6.16 -17.39 5.62
C LEU A 64 6.88 -18.51 4.87
N GLU A 65 6.14 -19.39 4.22
CA GLU A 65 6.67 -20.46 3.34
C GLU A 65 7.39 -19.88 2.11
N PHE A 66 6.79 -18.86 1.47
CA PHE A 66 7.41 -18.16 0.34
C PHE A 66 8.76 -17.54 0.69
N PHE A 67 8.91 -17.00 1.88
CA PHE A 67 10.18 -16.48 2.38
C PHE A 67 11.09 -17.55 2.97
N GLN A 68 10.74 -18.84 2.80
CA GLN A 68 11.53 -19.99 3.19
C GLN A 68 11.91 -20.00 4.68
N LEU A 69 11.00 -19.57 5.56
CA LEU A 69 11.20 -19.70 6.99
C LEU A 69 11.24 -21.20 7.38
N PRO A 70 12.01 -21.59 8.39
CA PRO A 70 12.01 -22.97 8.88
C PRO A 70 10.61 -23.45 9.27
N PRO A 71 10.19 -24.67 8.91
CA PRO A 71 8.84 -25.19 9.22
C PRO A 71 8.47 -25.12 10.71
N THR A 72 9.43 -25.36 11.59
CA THR A 72 9.25 -25.25 13.05
C THR A 72 8.88 -23.81 13.46
N LEU A 73 9.51 -22.81 12.85
CA LEU A 73 9.22 -21.41 13.12
C LEU A 73 7.86 -21.02 12.55
N ILE A 74 7.51 -21.49 11.34
CA ILE A 74 6.17 -21.28 10.76
C ILE A 74 5.10 -21.84 11.69
N THR A 75 5.25 -23.09 12.15
CA THR A 75 4.31 -23.71 13.07
C THR A 75 4.17 -22.90 14.36
N LEU A 76 5.27 -22.43 14.93
CA LEU A 76 5.25 -21.60 16.13
C LEU A 76 4.48 -20.29 15.90
N ILE A 77 4.79 -19.56 14.84
CA ILE A 77 4.12 -18.29 14.47
C ILE A 77 2.62 -18.54 14.24
N MET A 78 2.27 -19.57 13.46
CA MET A 78 0.86 -19.85 13.16
C MET A 78 0.09 -20.26 14.42
N ASN A 79 0.67 -21.04 15.33
CA ASN A 79 0.05 -21.34 16.62
C ASN A 79 -0.21 -20.07 17.45
N MET A 80 0.73 -19.10 17.47
CA MET A 80 0.54 -17.82 18.17
C MET A 80 -0.59 -17.01 17.54
N VAL A 81 -0.72 -16.99 16.22
CA VAL A 81 -1.76 -16.25 15.49
C VAL A 81 -3.13 -16.89 15.65
N THR A 82 -3.23 -18.24 15.48
CA THR A 82 -4.50 -18.96 15.42
C THR A 82 -5.07 -19.34 16.79
N SER A 83 -4.26 -19.30 17.86
CA SER A 83 -4.72 -19.59 19.24
C SER A 83 -5.49 -18.41 19.88
N THR A 84 -5.70 -17.35 19.15
CA THR A 84 -6.41 -16.16 19.65
C THR A 84 -7.87 -16.47 19.92
N ARG A 85 -8.34 -16.09 21.11
CA ARG A 85 -9.72 -16.23 21.55
C ARG A 85 -10.21 -14.91 22.11
N PHE A 86 -11.46 -14.54 21.84
CA PHE A 86 -12.07 -13.32 22.33
C PHE A 86 -13.21 -13.64 23.29
N HIS A 87 -13.21 -12.97 24.44
CA HIS A 87 -14.31 -12.96 25.38
C HIS A 87 -14.95 -11.58 25.36
N ILE A 88 -16.22 -11.54 24.98
CA ILE A 88 -16.99 -10.30 24.95
C ILE A 88 -17.67 -10.13 26.32
N LEU A 89 -17.41 -9.00 26.98
CA LEU A 89 -18.10 -8.58 28.18
C LEU A 89 -19.08 -7.47 27.83
N TRP A 90 -20.38 -7.71 28.07
CA TRP A 90 -21.42 -6.75 27.81
C TRP A 90 -22.28 -6.55 29.07
N ASN A 91 -22.31 -5.34 29.61
CA ASN A 91 -23.05 -5.02 30.85
C ASN A 91 -22.76 -6.00 32.00
N GLY A 92 -21.48 -6.40 32.17
CA GLY A 92 -21.07 -7.35 33.21
C GLY A 92 -21.38 -8.83 32.91
N THR A 93 -21.98 -9.15 31.79
CA THR A 93 -22.26 -10.53 31.36
C THR A 93 -21.22 -11.01 30.35
N HIS A 94 -20.65 -12.20 30.59
CA HIS A 94 -19.76 -12.85 29.64
C HIS A 94 -20.56 -13.53 28.54
N PHE A 95 -20.26 -13.18 27.30
CA PHE A 95 -20.75 -13.90 26.13
C PHE A 95 -19.88 -15.13 25.82
N PRO A 96 -20.42 -16.08 25.03
CA PRO A 96 -19.65 -17.21 24.57
C PRO A 96 -18.34 -16.77 23.89
N GLU A 97 -17.33 -17.60 24.01
CA GLU A 97 -16.03 -17.38 23.38
C GLU A 97 -16.17 -17.28 21.85
N VAL A 98 -15.51 -16.28 21.26
CA VAL A 98 -15.45 -16.09 19.81
C VAL A 98 -14.07 -16.47 19.32
N MET A 99 -14.01 -17.42 18.40
CA MET A 99 -12.77 -17.81 17.71
C MET A 99 -12.75 -17.13 16.34
N PRO A 100 -11.78 -16.26 16.06
CA PRO A 100 -11.63 -15.67 14.74
C PRO A 100 -11.17 -16.74 13.74
N SER A 101 -11.46 -16.55 12.46
CA SER A 101 -10.94 -17.37 11.36
C SER A 101 -9.85 -16.67 10.56
N ARG A 102 -9.58 -15.40 10.86
CA ARG A 102 -8.59 -14.51 10.25
C ARG A 102 -8.22 -13.41 11.25
N SER A 103 -7.36 -12.54 10.91
CA SER A 103 -6.85 -11.38 11.66
C SER A 103 -5.50 -11.64 12.34
N ILE A 104 -4.80 -10.55 12.60
CA ILE A 104 -3.66 -10.45 13.50
C ILE A 104 -3.97 -9.42 14.58
N ARG A 105 -3.51 -9.66 15.81
CA ARG A 105 -3.84 -8.79 16.95
C ARG A 105 -3.24 -7.39 16.79
N GLN A 106 -4.07 -6.37 16.94
CA GLN A 106 -3.59 -5.00 17.14
C GLN A 106 -2.94 -4.89 18.54
N GLY A 107 -1.71 -4.37 18.57
CA GLY A 107 -0.93 -4.26 19.80
C GLY A 107 -0.01 -5.45 20.11
N ASP A 108 -0.12 -6.57 19.41
CA ASP A 108 0.85 -7.66 19.51
C ASP A 108 2.16 -7.26 18.81
N PRO A 109 3.34 -7.43 19.47
CA PRO A 109 4.63 -7.08 18.88
C PRO A 109 4.96 -7.80 17.56
N LEU A 110 4.41 -9.00 17.32
CA LEU A 110 4.64 -9.78 16.10
C LEU A 110 3.78 -9.29 14.92
N SER A 111 2.57 -8.78 15.20
CA SER A 111 1.59 -8.41 14.17
C SER A 111 2.12 -7.42 13.12
N PRO A 112 2.80 -6.31 13.46
CA PRO A 112 3.36 -5.42 12.46
C PRO A 112 4.33 -6.10 11.50
N TYR A 113 5.16 -7.01 12.00
CA TYR A 113 6.13 -7.73 11.18
C TYR A 113 5.47 -8.74 10.23
N LEU A 114 4.45 -9.44 10.67
CA LEU A 114 3.66 -10.33 9.81
C LEU A 114 2.94 -9.51 8.73
N PHE A 115 2.36 -8.37 9.10
CA PHE A 115 1.67 -7.51 8.15
C PHE A 115 2.60 -7.00 7.05
N ILE A 116 3.78 -6.46 7.39
CA ILE A 116 4.72 -5.96 6.38
C ILE A 116 5.32 -7.07 5.51
N LEU A 117 5.50 -8.31 6.05
CA LEU A 117 5.88 -9.47 5.25
C LEU A 117 4.79 -9.83 4.23
N CYS A 118 3.53 -9.82 4.65
CA CYS A 118 2.40 -10.05 3.75
C CYS A 118 2.29 -8.95 2.69
N LEU A 119 2.51 -7.69 3.07
CA LEU A 119 2.50 -6.57 2.13
C LEU A 119 3.68 -6.62 1.14
N GLU A 120 4.81 -7.22 1.54
CA GLU A 120 5.96 -7.43 0.64
C GLU A 120 5.61 -8.30 -0.58
N ARG A 121 4.62 -9.20 -0.47
CA ARG A 121 4.10 -9.96 -1.62
C ARG A 121 3.53 -9.03 -2.70
N LEU A 122 2.87 -7.93 -2.31
CA LEU A 122 2.41 -6.90 -3.23
C LEU A 122 3.59 -6.15 -3.85
N SER A 123 4.59 -5.77 -3.05
CA SER A 123 5.81 -5.10 -3.52
C SER A 123 6.54 -5.94 -4.57
N ILE A 124 6.71 -7.23 -4.32
CA ILE A 124 7.32 -8.17 -5.27
C ILE A 124 6.54 -8.22 -6.58
N LYS A 125 5.21 -8.34 -6.54
CA LYS A 125 4.34 -8.36 -7.72
C LYS A 125 4.43 -7.07 -8.53
N LEU A 126 4.47 -5.92 -7.87
CA LEU A 126 4.68 -4.63 -8.54
C LEU A 126 6.05 -4.57 -9.23
N ASN A 127 7.11 -5.06 -8.58
CA ASN A 127 8.46 -5.09 -9.16
C ASN A 127 8.55 -6.07 -10.35
N GLU A 128 7.90 -7.23 -10.29
CA GLU A 128 7.76 -8.16 -11.40
C GLU A 128 7.11 -7.46 -12.60
N ALA A 129 5.97 -6.81 -12.39
CA ALA A 129 5.24 -6.09 -13.44
C ALA A 129 6.07 -4.95 -14.09
N ILE A 130 6.96 -4.32 -13.32
CA ILE A 130 7.90 -3.31 -13.86
C ILE A 130 8.97 -3.97 -14.71
N ARG A 131 9.55 -5.06 -14.24
CA ARG A 131 10.56 -5.83 -14.98
C ARG A 131 10.01 -6.31 -16.32
N ASP A 132 8.77 -6.80 -16.32
CA ASP A 132 8.06 -7.31 -17.48
C ASP A 132 7.46 -6.19 -18.35
N LYS A 133 7.73 -4.92 -18.02
CA LYS A 133 7.20 -3.73 -18.69
C LYS A 133 5.67 -3.70 -18.78
N ALA A 134 4.98 -4.37 -17.87
CA ALA A 134 3.52 -4.36 -17.76
C ALA A 134 3.02 -3.07 -17.10
N ILE A 135 3.84 -2.48 -16.22
CA ILE A 135 3.61 -1.19 -15.58
C ILE A 135 4.86 -0.32 -15.74
N HIS A 136 4.67 0.98 -15.98
CA HIS A 136 5.75 1.94 -16.11
C HIS A 136 5.82 2.82 -14.85
N PRO A 137 6.84 2.63 -14.00
CA PRO A 137 7.05 3.44 -12.81
C PRO A 137 7.41 4.89 -13.16
N ILE A 138 7.31 5.78 -12.20
CA ILE A 138 7.78 7.14 -12.36
C ILE A 138 9.32 7.15 -12.33
N SER A 139 9.92 7.77 -13.33
CA SER A 139 11.35 8.07 -13.30
C SER A 139 11.58 9.43 -12.63
N PHE A 140 12.38 9.42 -11.59
CA PHE A 140 12.66 10.55 -10.73
C PHE A 140 14.18 10.84 -10.77
N ARG A 141 14.55 12.10 -10.97
CA ARG A 141 15.96 12.53 -11.11
C ARG A 141 16.79 11.69 -12.12
N GLY A 142 16.13 11.14 -13.14
CA GLY A 142 16.76 10.40 -14.23
C GLY A 142 17.30 9.00 -13.89
N ARG A 143 17.38 8.63 -12.63
CA ARG A 143 17.98 7.34 -12.18
C ARG A 143 17.07 6.49 -11.31
N VAL A 144 16.23 7.10 -10.47
CA VAL A 144 15.36 6.36 -9.56
C VAL A 144 14.04 6.05 -10.23
N ARG A 145 13.65 4.76 -10.22
CA ARG A 145 12.37 4.28 -10.73
C ARG A 145 11.49 3.92 -9.54
N LEU A 146 10.39 4.63 -9.37
CA LEU A 146 9.49 4.48 -8.24
C LEU A 146 8.11 4.06 -8.71
N SER A 147 7.59 2.95 -8.17
CA SER A 147 6.24 2.44 -8.42
C SER A 147 5.36 2.46 -7.18
N HIS A 148 5.95 2.38 -6.00
CA HIS A 148 5.22 2.34 -4.75
C HIS A 148 6.08 2.87 -3.60
N LEU A 149 5.42 3.30 -2.53
CA LEU A 149 5.99 3.57 -1.21
C LEU A 149 4.97 3.10 -0.17
N PHE A 150 5.43 2.32 0.80
CA PHE A 150 4.61 1.77 1.86
C PHE A 150 5.08 2.26 3.22
N PHE A 151 4.12 2.55 4.07
CA PHE A 151 4.32 2.74 5.50
C PHE A 151 3.20 1.99 6.23
N ALA A 152 3.46 0.74 6.59
CA ALA A 152 2.42 -0.18 7.06
C ALA A 152 1.24 -0.21 6.08
N ASP A 153 0.04 0.14 6.51
CA ASP A 153 -1.19 0.19 5.72
C ASP A 153 -1.36 1.44 4.86
N ASP A 154 -0.53 2.47 5.04
CA ASP A 154 -0.48 3.64 4.16
C ASP A 154 0.31 3.31 2.87
N ILE A 155 -0.37 3.25 1.74
CA ILE A 155 0.18 2.80 0.46
C ILE A 155 0.11 3.94 -0.55
N PHE A 156 1.25 4.30 -1.14
CA PHE A 156 1.33 5.12 -2.35
C PHE A 156 1.76 4.29 -3.55
N LEU A 157 1.03 4.45 -4.65
CA LEU A 157 1.34 3.81 -5.93
C LEU A 157 1.55 4.87 -7.01
N PHE A 158 2.51 4.62 -7.88
CA PHE A 158 2.93 5.57 -8.90
C PHE A 158 3.07 4.87 -10.24
N THR A 159 2.36 5.35 -11.27
CA THR A 159 2.47 4.79 -12.62
C THR A 159 2.15 5.81 -13.70
N SER A 160 2.46 5.49 -14.95
CA SER A 160 2.02 6.28 -16.10
C SER A 160 0.50 6.27 -16.22
N ALA A 161 -0.10 7.42 -16.55
CA ALA A 161 -1.54 7.54 -16.75
C ALA A 161 -1.95 6.96 -18.12
N THR A 162 -1.79 5.65 -18.28
CA THR A 162 -2.21 4.89 -19.47
C THR A 162 -3.23 3.82 -19.10
N VAL A 163 -4.12 3.49 -20.03
CA VAL A 163 -5.12 2.42 -19.87
C VAL A 163 -4.46 1.10 -19.51
N ARG A 164 -3.36 0.77 -20.19
CA ARG A 164 -2.60 -0.46 -19.97
C ARG A 164 -2.08 -0.54 -18.54
N ASP A 165 -1.37 0.49 -18.09
CA ASP A 165 -0.73 0.50 -16.77
C ASP A 165 -1.76 0.47 -15.66
N CYS A 166 -2.84 1.27 -15.77
CA CYS A 166 -3.90 1.30 -14.78
C CYS A 166 -4.69 -0.01 -14.70
N LYS A 167 -4.96 -0.68 -15.84
CA LYS A 167 -5.59 -2.01 -15.85
C LYS A 167 -4.69 -3.07 -15.18
N ASN A 168 -3.39 -3.05 -15.50
CA ASN A 168 -2.46 -4.02 -14.92
C ASN A 168 -2.27 -3.78 -13.43
N LEU A 169 -2.16 -2.52 -13.00
CA LEU A 169 -2.12 -2.17 -11.58
C LEU A 169 -3.39 -2.62 -10.85
N GLY A 170 -4.57 -2.36 -11.42
CA GLY A 170 -5.84 -2.81 -10.85
C GLY A 170 -5.92 -4.33 -10.67
N ARG A 171 -5.45 -5.11 -11.67
CA ARG A 171 -5.39 -6.58 -11.56
C ARG A 171 -4.46 -7.06 -10.44
N ILE A 172 -3.29 -6.45 -10.31
CA ILE A 172 -2.33 -6.80 -9.23
C ILE A 172 -2.95 -6.52 -7.86
N LEU A 173 -3.62 -5.38 -7.71
CA LEU A 173 -4.28 -5.02 -6.46
C LEU A 173 -5.44 -5.96 -6.14
N LEU A 174 -6.27 -6.32 -7.13
CA LEU A 174 -7.35 -7.28 -6.95
C LEU A 174 -6.84 -8.66 -6.57
N ASP A 175 -5.85 -9.21 -7.28
CA ASP A 175 -5.22 -10.49 -6.95
C ASP A 175 -4.66 -10.50 -5.52
N PHE A 176 -3.98 -9.41 -5.12
CA PHE A 176 -3.49 -9.28 -3.75
C PHE A 176 -4.63 -9.26 -2.73
N CYS A 177 -5.68 -8.48 -2.97
CA CYS A 177 -6.84 -8.39 -2.09
C CYS A 177 -7.57 -9.73 -1.93
N GLU A 178 -7.81 -10.42 -3.05
CA GLU A 178 -8.48 -11.74 -3.05
C GLU A 178 -7.69 -12.79 -2.25
N ARG A 179 -6.37 -12.82 -2.44
CA ARG A 179 -5.52 -13.80 -1.76
C ARG A 179 -5.28 -13.48 -0.29
N SER A 180 -5.12 -12.23 0.05
CA SER A 180 -4.77 -11.79 1.41
C SER A 180 -5.98 -11.55 2.31
N GLY A 181 -7.20 -11.49 1.75
CA GLY A 181 -8.42 -11.06 2.43
C GLY A 181 -8.51 -9.54 2.62
N GLN A 182 -7.52 -8.78 2.12
CA GLN A 182 -7.53 -7.33 2.22
C GLN A 182 -8.66 -6.72 1.37
N LEU A 183 -9.11 -5.55 1.76
CA LEU A 183 -10.10 -4.77 1.01
C LEU A 183 -9.63 -3.33 0.89
N MET A 184 -9.67 -2.81 -0.34
CA MET A 184 -9.39 -1.39 -0.59
C MET A 184 -10.56 -0.53 -0.13
N SER A 185 -10.29 0.47 0.69
CA SER A 185 -11.27 1.48 1.06
C SER A 185 -11.45 2.48 -0.07
N ILE A 186 -12.49 2.33 -0.88
CA ILE A 186 -12.76 3.24 -2.01
C ILE A 186 -12.99 4.67 -1.52
N THR A 187 -13.65 4.84 -0.38
CA THR A 187 -13.99 6.16 0.17
C THR A 187 -12.78 6.93 0.68
N LYS A 188 -11.77 6.22 1.21
CA LYS A 188 -10.54 6.83 1.74
C LYS A 188 -9.41 6.85 0.73
N SER A 189 -9.44 5.95 -0.27
CA SER A 189 -8.45 5.93 -1.35
C SER A 189 -8.72 7.06 -2.34
N LYS A 190 -7.65 7.62 -2.94
CA LYS A 190 -7.74 8.75 -3.87
C LYS A 190 -6.73 8.60 -5.00
N ALA A 191 -7.15 8.98 -6.21
CA ALA A 191 -6.27 9.08 -7.38
C ALA A 191 -6.02 10.57 -7.73
N TRP A 192 -4.75 10.96 -7.76
CA TRP A 192 -4.32 12.26 -8.24
C TRP A 192 -3.62 12.09 -9.60
N PHE A 193 -3.98 12.92 -10.56
CA PHE A 193 -3.38 12.92 -11.88
C PHE A 193 -2.49 14.14 -12.08
N SER A 194 -1.32 13.94 -12.67
CA SER A 194 -0.43 15.04 -13.01
C SER A 194 -1.13 16.04 -13.97
N PRO A 195 -0.79 17.34 -13.93
CA PRO A 195 -1.44 18.38 -14.75
C PRO A 195 -1.41 18.11 -16.25
N LYS A 196 -0.44 17.34 -16.73
CA LYS A 196 -0.27 16.96 -18.15
C LYS A 196 -1.18 15.82 -18.60
N THR A 197 -1.94 15.20 -17.69
CA THR A 197 -2.89 14.15 -18.08
C THR A 197 -4.13 14.78 -18.73
N PRO A 198 -4.45 14.44 -20.01
CA PRO A 198 -5.63 14.99 -20.67
C PRO A 198 -6.92 14.61 -19.93
N ARG A 199 -7.91 15.53 -19.96
CA ARG A 199 -9.19 15.30 -19.25
C ARG A 199 -9.87 13.99 -19.69
N ARG A 200 -9.97 13.74 -21.01
CA ARG A 200 -10.55 12.50 -21.53
C ARG A 200 -9.86 11.24 -21.00
N THR A 201 -8.53 11.29 -20.89
CA THR A 201 -7.75 10.19 -20.29
C THR A 201 -8.05 10.04 -18.82
N LYS A 202 -8.13 11.12 -18.04
CA LYS A 202 -8.51 11.07 -16.62
C LYS A 202 -9.86 10.39 -16.44
N ASP A 203 -10.90 10.83 -17.17
CA ASP A 203 -12.26 10.29 -17.07
C ASP A 203 -12.28 8.78 -17.36
N GLN A 204 -11.54 8.34 -18.39
CA GLN A 204 -11.39 6.93 -18.72
C GLN A 204 -10.69 6.13 -17.62
N LEU A 205 -9.62 6.66 -17.05
CA LEU A 205 -8.83 5.97 -16.02
C LEU A 205 -9.55 5.92 -14.67
N VAL A 206 -10.37 6.90 -14.35
CA VAL A 206 -11.27 6.88 -13.20
C VAL A 206 -12.21 5.68 -13.25
N GLY A 207 -12.84 5.44 -14.41
CA GLY A 207 -13.69 4.27 -14.61
C GLY A 207 -12.95 2.93 -14.50
N ILE A 208 -11.66 2.89 -14.87
CA ILE A 208 -10.82 1.68 -14.76
C ILE A 208 -10.37 1.42 -13.33
N LEU A 209 -9.95 2.48 -12.61
CA LEU A 209 -9.43 2.36 -11.24
C LEU A 209 -10.54 2.22 -10.20
N GLY A 210 -11.75 2.71 -10.50
CA GLY A 210 -12.85 2.72 -9.55
C GLY A 210 -12.61 3.61 -8.31
N LEU A 211 -11.65 4.54 -8.38
CA LEU A 211 -11.25 5.38 -7.26
C LEU A 211 -11.67 6.85 -7.49
N PRO A 212 -12.09 7.56 -6.43
CA PRO A 212 -12.36 8.98 -6.51
C PRO A 212 -11.10 9.77 -6.86
N THR A 213 -11.28 10.80 -7.69
CA THR A 213 -10.19 11.73 -8.04
C THR A 213 -10.09 12.88 -7.05
N THR A 214 -8.89 13.41 -6.92
CA THR A 214 -8.62 14.57 -6.08
C THR A 214 -7.63 15.53 -6.73
N ASP A 215 -7.80 16.81 -6.48
CA ASP A 215 -6.80 17.83 -6.81
C ASP A 215 -5.78 17.99 -5.67
N ARG A 216 -6.12 17.51 -4.47
CA ARG A 216 -5.26 17.55 -3.28
C ARG A 216 -5.15 16.16 -2.67
N ILE A 217 -3.94 15.62 -2.62
CA ILE A 217 -3.67 14.29 -2.01
C ILE A 217 -3.97 14.30 -0.50
N GLY A 218 -3.90 15.47 0.14
CA GLY A 218 -4.12 15.63 1.57
C GLY A 218 -2.84 15.45 2.37
N THR A 219 -2.94 14.79 3.52
CA THR A 219 -1.81 14.53 4.42
C THR A 219 -1.23 13.13 4.20
N TYR A 220 0.07 12.99 4.44
CA TYR A 220 0.77 11.71 4.50
C TYR A 220 1.64 11.68 5.75
N LEU A 221 1.44 10.70 6.61
CA LEU A 221 2.16 10.54 7.88
C LEU A 221 2.20 11.86 8.68
N GLY A 222 1.03 12.52 8.79
CA GLY A 222 0.87 13.78 9.50
C GLY A 222 1.34 15.04 8.75
N THR A 223 1.97 14.90 7.58
CA THR A 223 2.51 16.04 6.81
C THR A 223 1.66 16.34 5.58
N PRO A 224 1.27 17.59 5.31
CA PRO A 224 0.56 17.99 4.09
C PRO A 224 1.38 17.72 2.84
N ILE A 225 0.74 17.16 1.80
CA ILE A 225 1.34 16.96 0.47
C ILE A 225 0.81 18.03 -0.47
N PHE A 226 1.70 18.90 -0.92
CA PHE A 226 1.35 20.03 -1.78
C PHE A 226 1.29 19.61 -3.24
N THR A 227 0.13 19.81 -3.87
CA THR A 227 -0.16 19.45 -5.27
C THR A 227 -0.19 20.65 -6.23
N SER A 228 0.14 21.86 -5.73
CA SER A 228 0.22 23.08 -6.53
C SER A 228 1.37 23.98 -6.10
N HIS A 229 1.88 24.81 -7.03
CA HIS A 229 2.92 25.81 -6.74
C HIS A 229 2.47 26.95 -5.80
N ARG A 230 1.17 27.09 -5.49
CA ARG A 230 0.60 28.27 -4.81
C ARG A 230 0.45 28.13 -3.29
N THR A 231 0.85 27.02 -2.66
CA THR A 231 0.57 26.78 -1.24
C THR A 231 1.73 27.07 -0.29
N ALA A 232 2.77 27.77 -0.72
CA ALA A 232 3.86 28.22 0.18
C ALA A 232 3.54 29.56 0.91
N SER A 233 2.35 30.14 0.75
CA SER A 233 2.00 31.46 1.32
C SER A 233 0.80 31.47 2.26
N SER A 234 0.48 30.36 2.88
CA SER A 234 -0.59 30.31 3.91
C SER A 234 -0.10 29.56 5.15
N TYR A 235 0.77 30.21 5.89
CA TYR A 235 1.01 30.03 7.31
C TYR A 235 0.90 31.38 7.98
#